data_a1254fad0bf57b3dc1066dab1d08570f
#
_entry.id   a1254fad0bf57b3dc1066dab1d08570f
#
_cell.length_a   1.000
_cell.length_b   1.000
_cell.length_c   1.000
_cell.angle_alpha   90.00
_cell.angle_beta   90.00
_cell.angle_gamma   90.00
#
_symmetry.space_group_name_H-M   'P 1'
#
loop_
_entity.id
_entity.type
_entity.pdbx_description
1 polymer ?
#
loop_
_entity_poly.entity_id
_entity_poly.type
_entity_poly.pdbx_seq_one_letter_code
_entity_poly.pdbx_strand_id
1 'polypeptide(L)'
;MKRILSFLPLAVFLLLALSCEKRPGGDPQIVAAVAAVNIDSVKSYIDDLVSFNTRHTLSSQTDPEKGIGAAVDYLAGCCERWAQKAEGVRPRPVIERVLYTVGENGGRYDRVQQVPQLMVSLPGTKAERDILLLAHIDTRVLDVMDSTTFAPGADDDGSGLACLLETVRILSGVPLEQTVKCLFVSGEEQGLDGSRHFAARAREELWPVQAVLSNDMIGNVRASGTGLREDHKVRVFSESRSGEDSDSRQLARYIKEMGAIYVPDQEVVLNYRTDRYRRGGDHSSFLREGFASVRICEYCEDYERTHQDVRTENGIDYGDLASYVDFPYLVRNIRINLAAVMNLAMAPARPENVRIANAMELDNNTRLTWDSVPKASYQVLCRETDKSEWMPGLPGGLSDKVDEPGFNCPLSKDNYFFAVRAVSPGGHPGLPAVAR
;
A
#
# COMPACT_ATOMS: atom_id res chain seq x y z
N MET A 1 -77.02 -22.29 29.36
CA MET A 1 -75.66 -22.76 29.41
C MET A 1 -75.12 -22.92 27.95
N LYS A 2 -74.49 -21.92 27.40
CA LYS A 2 -73.89 -21.98 26.07
C LYS A 2 -72.36 -21.80 26.26
N ARG A 3 -71.59 -22.82 25.90
CA ARG A 3 -70.13 -22.78 25.89
C ARG A 3 -69.66 -22.07 24.59
N ILE A 4 -68.90 -21.04 24.75
CA ILE A 4 -68.25 -20.33 23.67
C ILE A 4 -66.85 -20.96 23.54
N LEU A 5 -66.56 -21.60 22.37
CA LEU A 5 -65.25 -22.02 21.97
C LEU A 5 -64.54 -20.80 21.34
N SER A 6 -63.48 -20.37 21.97
CA SER A 6 -62.56 -19.41 21.40
C SER A 6 -61.54 -20.09 20.51
N PHE A 7 -61.55 -19.79 19.21
CA PHE A 7 -60.50 -20.13 18.27
C PHE A 7 -59.33 -19.15 18.39
N LEU A 8 -58.15 -19.63 18.74
CA LEU A 8 -56.90 -18.90 18.64
C LEU A 8 -56.35 -19.12 17.23
N PRO A 9 -55.98 -18.07 16.45
CA PRO A 9 -55.29 -18.30 15.20
C PRO A 9 -53.80 -18.56 15.45
N LEU A 10 -53.35 -19.71 14.95
CA LEU A 10 -51.95 -20.14 14.92
C LEU A 10 -51.22 -19.31 13.89
N ALA A 11 -50.46 -18.32 14.36
CA ALA A 11 -49.58 -17.53 13.50
C ALA A 11 -48.36 -18.38 13.11
N VAL A 12 -48.36 -18.88 11.89
CA VAL A 12 -47.17 -19.53 11.27
C VAL A 12 -46.19 -18.45 10.94
N PHE A 13 -45.15 -18.28 11.76
CA PHE A 13 -43.97 -17.52 11.40
C PHE A 13 -43.16 -18.33 10.38
N LEU A 14 -43.30 -17.97 9.10
CA LEU A 14 -42.42 -18.42 8.04
C LEU A 14 -41.06 -17.71 8.20
N LEU A 15 -40.12 -18.35 8.88
CA LEU A 15 -38.73 -17.96 8.89
C LEU A 15 -38.17 -18.17 7.48
N LEU A 16 -38.20 -17.12 6.67
CA LEU A 16 -37.35 -16.99 5.48
C LEU A 16 -35.90 -16.97 5.96
N ALA A 17 -35.25 -18.11 5.98
CA ALA A 17 -33.80 -18.20 6.03
C ALA A 17 -33.27 -17.62 4.72
N LEU A 18 -33.04 -16.32 4.70
CA LEU A 18 -32.11 -15.71 3.76
C LEU A 18 -30.76 -16.40 4.02
N SER A 19 -30.40 -17.33 3.16
CA SER A 19 -29.02 -17.80 3.03
C SER A 19 -28.19 -16.61 2.58
N CYS A 20 -27.76 -15.82 3.56
CA CYS A 20 -26.66 -14.89 3.39
C CYS A 20 -25.45 -15.80 3.09
N GLU A 21 -25.08 -15.97 1.84
CA GLU A 21 -23.75 -16.46 1.51
C GLU A 21 -22.78 -15.54 2.28
N LYS A 22 -22.22 -16.09 3.37
CA LYS A 22 -21.12 -15.44 4.08
C LYS A 22 -20.00 -15.28 3.05
N ARG A 23 -19.86 -14.08 2.48
CA ARG A 23 -18.54 -13.67 2.00
C ARG A 23 -17.59 -13.98 3.14
N PRO A 24 -16.42 -14.61 2.91
CA PRO A 24 -15.48 -14.86 3.96
C PRO A 24 -15.23 -13.49 4.62
N GLY A 25 -15.72 -13.30 5.82
CA GLY A 25 -15.50 -12.07 6.58
C GLY A 25 -14.01 -11.97 6.79
N GLY A 26 -13.40 -10.84 6.43
CA GLY A 26 -11.99 -10.58 6.66
C GLY A 26 -11.64 -10.72 8.15
N ASP A 27 -10.36 -10.78 8.47
CA ASP A 27 -9.89 -10.85 9.86
C ASP A 27 -10.47 -9.69 10.70
N PRO A 28 -11.08 -9.96 11.86
CA PRO A 28 -11.71 -8.93 12.70
C PRO A 28 -10.74 -7.83 13.17
N GLN A 29 -9.45 -8.14 13.36
CA GLN A 29 -8.45 -7.11 13.73
C GLN A 29 -8.19 -6.17 12.57
N ILE A 30 -8.09 -6.68 11.35
CA ILE A 30 -7.92 -5.87 10.15
C ILE A 30 -9.19 -5.03 9.90
N VAL A 31 -10.37 -5.61 10.04
CA VAL A 31 -11.64 -4.87 9.94
C VAL A 31 -11.68 -3.72 10.93
N ALA A 32 -11.32 -3.96 12.20
CA ALA A 32 -11.28 -2.94 13.23
C ALA A 32 -10.24 -1.84 12.92
N ALA A 33 -9.06 -2.22 12.45
CA ALA A 33 -7.99 -1.28 12.08
C ALA A 33 -8.42 -0.39 10.90
N VAL A 34 -8.98 -0.98 9.85
CA VAL A 34 -9.53 -0.27 8.68
C VAL A 34 -10.63 0.70 9.07
N ALA A 35 -11.53 0.30 9.99
CA ALA A 35 -12.58 1.16 10.51
C ALA A 35 -12.04 2.30 11.39
N ALA A 36 -10.85 2.14 12.00
CA ALA A 36 -10.22 3.15 12.86
C ALA A 36 -9.55 4.30 12.09
N VAL A 37 -9.45 4.23 10.76
CA VAL A 37 -8.97 5.35 9.92
C VAL A 37 -9.94 6.52 10.07
N ASN A 38 -9.41 7.65 10.55
CA ASN A 38 -10.21 8.81 10.95
C ASN A 38 -10.04 9.98 10.00
N ILE A 39 -11.12 10.39 9.35
CA ILE A 39 -11.13 11.48 8.36
C ILE A 39 -10.70 12.83 8.94
N ASP A 40 -11.05 13.13 10.19
CA ASP A 40 -10.70 14.41 10.80
C ASP A 40 -9.21 14.46 11.15
N SER A 41 -8.63 13.32 11.54
CA SER A 41 -7.18 13.20 11.71
C SER A 41 -6.45 13.40 10.37
N VAL A 42 -6.92 12.76 9.29
CA VAL A 42 -6.34 12.89 7.95
C VAL A 42 -6.38 14.35 7.47
N LYS A 43 -7.51 15.05 7.68
CA LYS A 43 -7.63 16.49 7.39
C LYS A 43 -6.62 17.31 8.18
N SER A 44 -6.54 17.08 9.50
CA SER A 44 -5.60 17.80 10.35
C SER A 44 -4.15 17.62 9.91
N TYR A 45 -3.74 16.40 9.51
CA TYR A 45 -2.37 16.17 9.03
C TYR A 45 -2.06 16.97 7.78
N ILE A 46 -2.99 17.01 6.82
CA ILE A 46 -2.79 17.77 5.58
C ILE A 46 -2.78 19.28 5.86
N ASP A 47 -3.68 19.78 6.69
CA ASP A 47 -3.73 21.20 7.07
C ASP A 47 -2.42 21.61 7.78
N ASP A 48 -1.91 20.78 8.71
CA ASP A 48 -0.65 21.03 9.38
C ASP A 48 0.53 21.02 8.41
N LEU A 49 0.59 20.04 7.48
CA LEU A 49 1.65 19.94 6.46
C LEU A 49 1.66 21.14 5.50
N VAL A 50 0.49 21.62 5.09
CA VAL A 50 0.33 22.80 4.24
C VAL A 50 0.79 24.07 4.97
N SER A 51 0.64 24.14 6.29
CA SER A 51 1.01 25.32 7.10
C SER A 51 2.51 25.63 7.10
N PHE A 52 3.38 24.66 6.75
CA PHE A 52 4.83 24.85 6.67
C PHE A 52 5.28 25.66 5.45
N ASN A 53 4.37 26.30 4.72
CA ASN A 53 4.58 27.17 3.55
C ASN A 53 5.15 26.44 2.33
N THR A 54 6.32 25.86 2.44
CA THR A 54 6.93 24.96 1.46
C THR A 54 7.71 23.89 2.21
N ARG A 55 7.67 22.69 1.67
CA ARG A 55 8.51 21.58 2.14
C ARG A 55 9.59 21.22 1.13
N HIS A 56 9.91 22.17 0.21
CA HIS A 56 10.95 21.96 -0.79
C HIS A 56 12.24 21.40 -0.17
N THR A 57 12.91 20.48 -0.84
CA THR A 57 14.11 19.77 -0.33
C THR A 57 15.19 20.74 0.16
N LEU A 58 15.35 21.91 -0.49
CA LEU A 58 16.33 22.95 -0.11
C LEU A 58 15.71 24.09 0.72
N SER A 59 14.48 23.96 1.21
CA SER A 59 13.87 24.93 2.12
C SER A 59 14.52 24.92 3.50
N SER A 60 14.07 25.78 4.41
CA SER A 60 14.65 25.87 5.76
C SER A 60 14.59 24.54 6.51
N GLN A 61 15.70 24.21 7.17
CA GLN A 61 15.79 23.04 8.07
C GLN A 61 15.82 23.42 9.56
N THR A 62 15.90 24.74 9.85
CA THR A 62 16.08 25.25 11.21
C THR A 62 14.99 26.21 11.66
N ASP A 63 14.15 26.67 10.74
CA ASP A 63 12.95 27.44 11.07
C ASP A 63 11.91 26.50 11.71
N PRO A 64 11.42 26.79 12.93
CA PRO A 64 10.50 25.89 13.62
C PRO A 64 9.07 25.91 13.04
N GLU A 65 8.72 26.87 12.20
CA GLU A 65 7.36 27.06 11.65
C GLU A 65 7.27 26.81 10.15
N LYS A 66 8.41 26.75 9.43
CA LYS A 66 8.44 26.68 7.97
C LYS A 66 9.53 25.75 7.44
N GLY A 67 9.26 25.21 6.25
CA GLY A 67 10.24 24.42 5.52
C GLY A 67 10.26 22.95 5.90
N ILE A 68 11.13 22.22 5.22
CA ILE A 68 11.23 20.77 5.36
C ILE A 68 11.65 20.31 6.77
N GLY A 69 12.47 21.13 7.48
CA GLY A 69 12.87 20.81 8.84
C GLY A 69 11.70 20.79 9.81
N ALA A 70 10.85 21.82 9.79
CA ALA A 70 9.63 21.89 10.60
C ALA A 70 8.67 20.75 10.28
N ALA A 71 8.52 20.38 9.01
CA ALA A 71 7.69 19.24 8.59
C ALA A 71 8.21 17.91 9.16
N VAL A 72 9.53 17.65 9.09
CA VAL A 72 10.14 16.44 9.68
C VAL A 72 9.97 16.42 11.20
N ASP A 73 10.10 17.57 11.87
CA ASP A 73 9.89 17.68 13.32
C ASP A 73 8.44 17.39 13.71
N TYR A 74 7.49 17.91 12.95
CA TYR A 74 6.06 17.60 13.11
C TYR A 74 5.77 16.10 12.93
N LEU A 75 6.24 15.50 11.83
CA LEU A 75 6.05 14.08 11.53
C LEU A 75 6.63 13.20 12.65
N ALA A 76 7.86 13.48 13.08
CA ALA A 76 8.50 12.77 14.17
C ALA A 76 7.73 12.91 15.47
N GLY A 77 7.32 14.13 15.84
CA GLY A 77 6.54 14.41 17.04
C GLY A 77 5.19 13.69 17.07
N CYS A 78 4.51 13.56 15.92
CA CYS A 78 3.30 12.74 15.80
C CYS A 78 3.61 11.26 16.12
N CYS A 79 4.63 10.70 15.49
CA CYS A 79 5.01 9.30 15.66
C CYS A 79 5.48 9.00 17.10
N GLU A 80 6.23 9.89 17.70
CA GLU A 80 6.69 9.78 19.10
C GLU A 80 5.51 9.71 20.09
N ARG A 81 4.48 10.55 19.90
CA ARG A 81 3.25 10.50 20.72
C ARG A 81 2.53 9.16 20.61
N TRP A 82 2.51 8.55 19.43
CA TRP A 82 1.85 7.26 19.24
C TRP A 82 2.72 6.07 19.67
N ALA A 83 4.03 6.19 19.62
CA ALA A 83 4.94 5.17 20.12
C ALA A 83 4.70 4.83 21.60
N GLN A 84 4.23 5.80 22.40
CA GLN A 84 3.83 5.57 23.79
C GLN A 84 2.67 4.58 23.93
N LYS A 85 1.75 4.52 22.93
CA LYS A 85 0.62 3.59 22.93
C LYS A 85 1.03 2.11 22.72
N ALA A 86 2.24 1.90 22.22
CA ALA A 86 2.78 0.55 22.00
C ALA A 86 3.23 -0.14 23.30
N GLU A 87 3.36 0.59 24.39
CA GLU A 87 3.81 0.04 25.66
C GLU A 87 2.88 -1.07 26.15
N GLY A 88 3.44 -2.27 26.34
CA GLY A 88 2.70 -3.47 26.74
C GLY A 88 1.92 -4.18 25.61
N VAL A 89 1.85 -3.63 24.41
CA VAL A 89 1.14 -4.22 23.27
C VAL A 89 2.10 -4.91 22.28
N ARG A 90 3.24 -4.27 22.01
CA ARG A 90 4.26 -4.72 21.06
C ARG A 90 5.63 -4.17 21.45
N PRO A 91 6.74 -4.61 20.81
CA PRO A 91 8.00 -3.92 20.92
C PRO A 91 7.85 -2.43 20.55
N ARG A 92 8.48 -1.56 21.31
CA ARG A 92 8.33 -0.10 21.13
C ARG A 92 8.72 0.32 19.71
N PRO A 93 7.92 1.15 19.03
CA PRO A 93 8.30 1.77 17.76
C PRO A 93 9.62 2.54 17.86
N VAL A 94 10.43 2.43 16.80
CA VAL A 94 11.71 3.14 16.68
C VAL A 94 11.55 4.25 15.66
N ILE A 95 11.83 5.49 16.05
CA ILE A 95 11.79 6.67 15.21
C ILE A 95 13.23 7.11 14.96
N GLU A 96 13.64 7.11 13.69
CA GLU A 96 14.98 7.47 13.25
C GLU A 96 14.93 8.67 12.32
N ARG A 97 15.55 9.79 12.71
CA ARG A 97 15.81 10.92 11.82
C ARG A 97 17.09 10.62 11.06
N VAL A 98 16.99 10.60 9.74
CA VAL A 98 18.09 10.26 8.85
C VAL A 98 18.50 11.50 8.07
N LEU A 99 19.80 11.78 8.01
CA LEU A 99 20.38 12.84 7.18
C LEU A 99 21.15 12.19 6.02
N TYR A 100 21.00 12.74 4.84
CA TYR A 100 21.79 12.35 3.68
C TYR A 100 22.16 13.58 2.86
N THR A 101 23.21 13.47 2.05
CA THR A 101 23.75 14.61 1.28
C THR A 101 23.17 14.62 -0.13
N VAL A 102 22.77 15.80 -0.59
CA VAL A 102 22.31 16.07 -1.96
C VAL A 102 23.16 17.16 -2.62
N GLY A 103 23.10 17.28 -3.94
CA GLY A 103 23.71 18.36 -4.69
C GLY A 103 25.20 18.17 -5.03
N GLU A 104 25.86 17.11 -4.58
CA GLU A 104 27.29 16.87 -4.87
C GLU A 104 27.59 16.75 -6.38
N ASN A 105 26.62 16.22 -7.13
CA ASN A 105 26.72 16.02 -8.58
C ASN A 105 25.91 17.05 -9.39
N GLY A 106 25.46 18.13 -8.76
CA GLY A 106 24.56 19.11 -9.39
C GLY A 106 23.15 18.57 -9.57
N GLY A 107 22.63 18.58 -10.79
CA GLY A 107 21.26 18.15 -11.05
C GLY A 107 20.25 19.26 -10.74
N ARG A 108 19.19 18.95 -9.99
CA ARG A 108 18.17 19.91 -9.55
C ARG A 108 18.50 20.50 -8.17
N TYR A 109 19.80 20.81 -7.94
CA TYR A 109 20.31 21.39 -6.70
C TYR A 109 21.29 22.51 -7.04
N ASP A 110 21.16 23.65 -6.38
CA ASP A 110 22.04 24.82 -6.52
C ASP A 110 23.19 24.82 -5.50
N ARG A 111 23.15 23.90 -4.55
CA ARG A 111 24.15 23.74 -3.49
C ARG A 111 24.19 22.34 -2.92
N VAL A 112 25.32 22.02 -2.29
CA VAL A 112 25.42 20.78 -1.48
C VAL A 112 24.79 21.04 -0.13
N GLN A 113 23.91 20.13 0.28
CA GLN A 113 23.20 20.23 1.56
C GLN A 113 22.90 18.85 2.13
N GLN A 114 22.90 18.72 3.45
CA GLN A 114 22.30 17.59 4.11
C GLN A 114 20.79 17.81 4.23
N VAL A 115 20.01 16.79 3.92
CA VAL A 115 18.54 16.86 3.90
C VAL A 115 17.98 15.82 4.88
N PRO A 116 17.02 16.23 5.73
CA PRO A 116 16.41 15.32 6.69
C PRO A 116 15.31 14.49 6.04
N GLN A 117 15.21 13.25 6.51
CA GLN A 117 14.10 12.35 6.27
C GLN A 117 13.83 11.50 7.53
N LEU A 118 12.74 10.73 7.54
CA LEU A 118 12.31 10.02 8.74
C LEU A 118 12.01 8.56 8.42
N MET A 119 12.47 7.66 9.27
CA MET A 119 12.04 6.26 9.27
C MET A 119 11.35 5.93 10.60
N VAL A 120 10.17 5.34 10.53
CA VAL A 120 9.44 4.81 11.68
C VAL A 120 9.30 3.31 11.53
N SER A 121 10.01 2.57 12.39
CA SER A 121 9.91 1.12 12.43
C SER A 121 8.93 0.69 13.52
N LEU A 122 7.96 -0.12 13.15
CA LEU A 122 6.99 -0.77 14.03
C LEU A 122 7.36 -2.26 14.11
N PRO A 123 8.25 -2.66 15.07
CA PRO A 123 8.80 -4.00 15.11
C PRO A 123 7.72 -5.05 15.36
N GLY A 124 7.74 -6.14 14.62
CA GLY A 124 6.91 -7.31 14.88
C GLY A 124 7.50 -8.20 15.98
N THR A 125 6.71 -9.15 16.47
CA THR A 125 7.14 -10.11 17.51
C THR A 125 8.14 -11.14 16.98
N LYS A 126 8.08 -11.47 15.66
CA LYS A 126 9.04 -12.34 14.97
C LYS A 126 10.11 -11.53 14.24
N ALA A 127 9.70 -10.41 13.61
CA ALA A 127 10.59 -9.46 12.92
C ALA A 127 11.53 -10.11 11.87
N GLU A 128 11.06 -11.14 11.18
CA GLU A 128 11.82 -11.88 10.16
C GLU A 128 11.73 -11.23 8.77
N ARG A 129 10.75 -10.34 8.58
CA ARG A 129 10.47 -9.66 7.31
C ARG A 129 9.99 -8.25 7.55
N ASP A 130 10.32 -7.38 6.59
CA ASP A 130 9.94 -5.97 6.59
C ASP A 130 8.91 -5.67 5.49
N ILE A 131 7.85 -4.98 5.85
CA ILE A 131 6.89 -4.39 4.92
C ILE A 131 7.09 -2.88 4.97
N LEU A 132 7.41 -2.26 3.84
CA LEU A 132 7.74 -0.85 3.74
C LEU A 132 6.59 -0.07 3.12
N LEU A 133 6.23 1.06 3.74
CA LEU A 133 5.39 2.10 3.14
C LEU A 133 6.24 3.34 2.90
N LEU A 134 6.05 3.98 1.74
CA LEU A 134 6.75 5.21 1.38
C LEU A 134 5.78 6.33 1.02
N ALA A 135 6.17 7.57 1.36
CA ALA A 135 5.59 8.81 0.89
C ALA A 135 6.66 9.91 0.97
N HIS A 136 6.60 10.92 0.10
CA HIS A 136 7.60 11.96 0.15
C HIS A 136 7.17 13.22 0.90
N ILE A 137 8.13 13.84 1.58
CA ILE A 137 7.91 15.02 2.42
C ILE A 137 7.92 16.28 1.56
N ASP A 138 8.86 16.32 0.61
CA ASP A 138 9.15 17.50 -0.19
C ASP A 138 8.03 17.89 -1.14
N THR A 139 7.97 19.20 -1.45
CA THR A 139 7.01 19.79 -2.36
C THR A 139 7.71 20.73 -3.31
N ARG A 140 7.06 21.08 -4.42
CA ARG A 140 7.56 22.05 -5.39
C ARG A 140 6.45 22.88 -6.02
N VAL A 141 6.86 23.97 -6.63
CA VAL A 141 6.08 24.77 -7.58
C VAL A 141 6.56 24.52 -9.02
N LEU A 142 6.13 25.32 -10.01
CA LEU A 142 6.56 25.18 -11.41
C LEU A 142 8.07 25.19 -11.55
N ASP A 143 8.75 26.16 -10.91
CA ASP A 143 10.21 26.16 -10.84
C ASP A 143 10.69 25.13 -9.80
N VAL A 144 11.25 24.04 -10.28
CA VAL A 144 11.79 22.96 -9.43
C VAL A 144 12.94 23.39 -8.52
N MET A 145 13.51 24.58 -8.76
CA MET A 145 14.61 25.14 -7.95
C MET A 145 14.12 26.16 -6.91
N ASP A 146 12.84 26.57 -6.97
CA ASP A 146 12.29 27.55 -6.03
C ASP A 146 11.96 26.88 -4.68
N SER A 147 12.82 27.14 -3.71
CA SER A 147 12.70 26.63 -2.34
C SER A 147 11.99 27.56 -1.37
N THR A 148 11.36 28.63 -1.85
CA THR A 148 10.83 29.73 -1.03
C THR A 148 9.35 30.03 -1.27
N THR A 149 8.88 29.88 -2.50
CA THR A 149 7.47 30.12 -2.87
C THR A 149 6.56 29.12 -2.16
N PHE A 150 5.35 29.56 -1.84
CA PHE A 150 4.33 28.72 -1.21
C PHE A 150 4.00 27.53 -2.09
N ALA A 151 4.39 26.34 -1.62
CA ALA A 151 4.18 25.06 -2.26
C ALA A 151 3.43 24.13 -1.27
N PRO A 152 2.09 24.21 -1.22
CA PRO A 152 1.31 23.53 -0.18
C PRO A 152 1.42 22.02 -0.22
N GLY A 153 1.43 21.40 -1.42
CA GLY A 153 1.59 19.95 -1.57
C GLY A 153 0.58 19.15 -0.75
N ALA A 154 -0.70 19.51 -0.85
CA ALA A 154 -1.74 18.88 -0.05
C ALA A 154 -2.02 17.44 -0.51
N ASP A 155 -1.99 17.21 -1.82
CA ASP A 155 -2.12 15.89 -2.42
C ASP A 155 -0.74 15.31 -2.77
N ASP A 156 0.14 16.09 -3.36
CA ASP A 156 1.50 15.75 -3.76
C ASP A 156 2.55 16.29 -2.76
N ASP A 157 3.00 15.56 -1.71
CA ASP A 157 2.50 14.25 -1.32
C ASP A 157 1.96 14.24 0.12
N GLY A 158 1.19 15.29 0.48
CA GLY A 158 0.49 15.35 1.77
C GLY A 158 -0.47 14.18 1.96
N SER A 159 -1.08 13.69 0.87
CA SER A 159 -1.99 12.54 0.91
C SER A 159 -1.28 11.24 1.27
N GLY A 160 -0.11 10.99 0.70
CA GLY A 160 0.72 9.83 1.05
C GLY A 160 1.28 9.94 2.46
N LEU A 161 1.73 11.13 2.89
CA LEU A 161 2.18 11.36 4.27
C LEU A 161 1.07 11.08 5.28
N ALA A 162 -0.17 11.49 5.00
CA ALA A 162 -1.32 11.20 5.85
C ALA A 162 -1.61 9.69 5.93
N CYS A 163 -1.39 8.94 4.84
CA CYS A 163 -1.48 7.48 4.84
C CYS A 163 -0.46 6.85 5.80
N LEU A 164 0.78 7.30 5.76
CA LEU A 164 1.83 6.81 6.66
C LEU A 164 1.53 7.16 8.11
N LEU A 165 1.10 8.41 8.39
CA LEU A 165 0.75 8.84 9.74
C LEU A 165 -0.41 8.02 10.34
N GLU A 166 -1.50 7.80 9.58
CA GLU A 166 -2.61 6.96 10.05
C GLU A 166 -2.18 5.52 10.28
N THR A 167 -1.31 4.99 9.41
CA THR A 167 -0.73 3.65 9.58
C THR A 167 0.07 3.56 10.88
N VAL A 168 0.95 4.51 11.17
CA VAL A 168 1.72 4.54 12.42
C VAL A 168 0.78 4.70 13.62
N ARG A 169 -0.21 5.60 13.56
CA ARG A 169 -1.17 5.84 14.63
C ARG A 169 -1.94 4.57 15.02
N ILE A 170 -2.45 3.87 14.02
CA ILE A 170 -3.28 2.67 14.24
C ILE A 170 -2.40 1.49 14.67
N LEU A 171 -1.35 1.22 13.92
CA LEU A 171 -0.51 0.03 14.15
C LEU A 171 0.36 0.13 15.40
N SER A 172 0.60 1.32 15.96
CA SER A 172 1.26 1.44 17.26
C SER A 172 0.52 0.73 18.40
N GLY A 173 -0.80 0.58 18.29
CA GLY A 173 -1.63 -0.14 19.28
C GLY A 173 -2.00 -1.58 18.89
N VAL A 174 -1.41 -2.15 17.82
CA VAL A 174 -1.78 -3.46 17.28
C VAL A 174 -0.58 -4.40 17.30
N PRO A 175 -0.69 -5.63 17.88
CA PRO A 175 0.38 -6.62 17.80
C PRO A 175 0.51 -7.12 16.35
N LEU A 176 1.74 -7.18 15.85
CA LEU A 176 2.10 -7.69 14.53
C LEU A 176 3.17 -8.77 14.67
N GLU A 177 3.20 -9.72 13.73
CA GLU A 177 4.28 -10.74 13.69
C GLU A 177 5.53 -10.20 12.98
N GLN A 178 5.35 -9.46 11.89
CA GLN A 178 6.44 -8.91 11.08
C GLN A 178 6.57 -7.39 11.27
N THR A 179 7.72 -6.85 10.91
CA THR A 179 8.01 -5.42 11.04
C THR A 179 7.35 -4.62 9.91
N VAL A 180 6.71 -3.51 10.26
CA VAL A 180 6.27 -2.49 9.30
C VAL A 180 7.18 -1.26 9.46
N LYS A 181 7.72 -0.77 8.34
CA LYS A 181 8.53 0.45 8.29
C LYS A 181 7.83 1.51 7.45
N CYS A 182 7.59 2.68 8.01
CA CYS A 182 7.12 3.86 7.29
C CYS A 182 8.30 4.76 6.99
N LEU A 183 8.59 4.99 5.72
CA LEU A 183 9.68 5.81 5.20
C LEU A 183 9.12 7.12 4.66
N PHE A 184 9.30 8.20 5.40
CA PHE A 184 8.96 9.55 4.99
C PHE A 184 10.22 10.11 4.31
N VAL A 185 10.25 10.06 2.98
CA VAL A 185 11.44 10.37 2.19
C VAL A 185 11.44 11.83 1.73
N SER A 186 12.59 12.36 1.37
CA SER A 186 12.73 13.72 0.82
C SER A 186 13.54 13.70 -0.47
N GLY A 187 13.42 14.74 -1.31
CA GLY A 187 14.13 14.81 -2.57
C GLY A 187 13.54 13.95 -3.68
N GLU A 188 12.25 13.60 -3.59
CA GLU A 188 11.52 12.95 -4.69
C GLU A 188 11.51 13.88 -5.90
N GLU A 189 11.08 15.12 -5.70
CA GLU A 189 10.85 16.14 -6.71
C GLU A 189 12.12 16.58 -7.43
N GLN A 190 13.27 16.48 -6.77
CA GLN A 190 14.56 16.77 -7.36
C GLN A 190 15.19 15.57 -8.06
N GLY A 191 14.72 14.34 -7.80
CA GLY A 191 15.20 13.17 -8.51
C GLY A 191 15.24 11.86 -7.72
N LEU A 192 14.35 11.64 -6.77
CA LEU A 192 14.21 10.40 -5.98
C LEU A 192 15.38 10.14 -5.02
N ASP A 193 16.03 11.20 -4.49
CA ASP A 193 17.28 11.01 -3.76
C ASP A 193 17.09 10.31 -2.42
N GLY A 194 16.03 10.65 -1.67
CA GLY A 194 15.75 10.03 -0.38
C GLY A 194 15.37 8.55 -0.50
N SER A 195 14.54 8.20 -1.49
CA SER A 195 14.20 6.79 -1.72
C SER A 195 15.39 5.98 -2.23
N ARG A 196 16.28 6.59 -3.07
CA ARG A 196 17.55 5.94 -3.45
C ARG A 196 18.44 5.66 -2.26
N HIS A 197 18.55 6.64 -1.35
CA HIS A 197 19.33 6.47 -0.13
C HIS A 197 18.79 5.31 0.73
N PHE A 198 17.47 5.23 0.97
CA PHE A 198 16.89 4.12 1.72
C PHE A 198 16.96 2.78 0.99
N ALA A 199 16.77 2.74 -0.33
CA ALA A 199 16.86 1.52 -1.12
C ALA A 199 18.28 0.94 -1.11
N ALA A 200 19.31 1.80 -1.26
CA ALA A 200 20.70 1.40 -1.14
C ALA A 200 21.02 0.89 0.28
N ARG A 201 20.60 1.63 1.31
CA ARG A 201 20.76 1.22 2.71
C ARG A 201 20.09 -0.13 2.99
N ALA A 202 18.87 -0.35 2.50
CA ALA A 202 18.17 -1.63 2.64
C ALA A 202 18.92 -2.79 2.00
N ARG A 203 19.58 -2.54 0.86
CA ARG A 203 20.41 -3.52 0.16
C ARG A 203 21.71 -3.80 0.89
N GLU A 204 22.41 -2.77 1.33
CA GLU A 204 23.71 -2.86 2.03
C GLU A 204 23.56 -3.52 3.40
N GLU A 205 22.53 -3.15 4.16
CA GLU A 205 22.21 -3.69 5.48
C GLU A 205 21.44 -5.02 5.43
N LEU A 206 21.14 -5.54 4.24
CA LEU A 206 20.42 -6.80 4.02
C LEU A 206 19.06 -6.82 4.73
N TRP A 207 18.30 -5.74 4.63
CA TRP A 207 16.94 -5.74 5.19
C TRP A 207 16.09 -6.84 4.54
N PRO A 208 15.34 -7.62 5.33
CA PRO A 208 14.52 -8.70 4.80
C PRO A 208 13.21 -8.15 4.19
N VAL A 209 13.33 -7.26 3.20
CA VAL A 209 12.20 -6.56 2.59
C VAL A 209 11.34 -7.53 1.78
N GLN A 210 10.09 -7.70 2.19
CA GLN A 210 9.10 -8.52 1.51
C GLN A 210 8.27 -7.72 0.50
N ALA A 211 7.93 -6.48 0.83
CA ALA A 211 7.04 -5.64 0.02
C ALA A 211 7.34 -4.16 0.25
N VAL A 212 7.19 -3.36 -0.79
CA VAL A 212 7.33 -1.90 -0.76
C VAL A 212 6.11 -1.25 -1.41
N LEU A 213 5.34 -0.47 -0.65
CA LEU A 213 4.17 0.26 -1.11
C LEU A 213 4.48 1.77 -1.09
N SER A 214 4.69 2.36 -2.25
CA SER A 214 4.86 3.81 -2.38
C SER A 214 3.51 4.45 -2.63
N ASN A 215 3.16 5.42 -1.81
CA ASN A 215 1.96 6.22 -1.94
C ASN A 215 2.38 7.61 -2.40
N ASP A 216 1.84 8.07 -3.50
CA ASP A 216 2.21 9.36 -4.08
C ASP A 216 1.05 9.83 -4.95
N MET A 217 0.37 10.90 -4.49
CA MET A 217 -0.89 11.43 -5.00
C MET A 217 -2.03 10.41 -4.91
N ILE A 218 -2.68 10.33 -3.77
CA ILE A 218 -3.79 9.39 -3.53
C ILE A 218 -5.08 10.06 -3.05
N GLY A 219 -5.20 11.39 -3.21
CA GLY A 219 -6.29 12.19 -2.65
C GLY A 219 -7.17 12.94 -3.66
N ASN A 220 -6.82 12.99 -4.96
CA ASN A 220 -7.59 13.69 -5.96
C ASN A 220 -8.44 12.75 -6.81
N VAL A 221 -9.59 13.24 -7.25
CA VAL A 221 -10.60 12.46 -8.03
C VAL A 221 -10.90 13.08 -9.40
N ARG A 222 -10.31 14.22 -9.73
CA ARG A 222 -10.59 14.99 -10.94
C ARG A 222 -9.43 14.91 -11.93
N ALA A 223 -9.74 14.77 -13.21
CA ALA A 223 -8.77 14.90 -14.30
C ALA A 223 -8.89 16.27 -14.95
N SER A 224 -7.85 17.11 -14.84
CA SER A 224 -7.82 18.41 -15.51
C SER A 224 -8.00 18.30 -17.03
N GLY A 225 -8.64 19.31 -17.61
CA GLY A 225 -8.83 19.42 -19.07
C GLY A 225 -9.85 18.47 -19.68
N THR A 226 -10.37 17.48 -18.94
CA THR A 226 -11.31 16.48 -19.49
C THR A 226 -12.68 16.49 -18.82
N GLY A 227 -12.82 17.06 -17.63
CA GLY A 227 -14.01 16.99 -16.78
C GLY A 227 -14.31 15.60 -16.19
N LEU A 228 -13.45 14.62 -16.41
CA LEU A 228 -13.58 13.29 -15.81
C LEU A 228 -13.41 13.39 -14.30
N ARG A 229 -14.29 12.72 -13.56
CA ARG A 229 -14.20 12.53 -12.11
C ARG A 229 -14.37 11.03 -11.81
N GLU A 230 -13.49 10.48 -10.99
CA GLU A 230 -13.55 9.08 -10.59
C GLU A 230 -13.08 8.96 -9.13
N ASP A 231 -14.01 8.66 -8.24
CA ASP A 231 -13.77 8.61 -6.79
C ASP A 231 -13.90 7.18 -6.19
N HIS A 232 -14.08 6.17 -7.05
CA HIS A 232 -14.16 4.76 -6.64
C HIS A 232 -13.03 3.89 -7.16
N LYS A 233 -12.01 4.48 -7.81
CA LYS A 233 -10.87 3.75 -8.35
C LYS A 233 -9.55 4.32 -7.89
N VAL A 234 -8.60 3.44 -7.58
CA VAL A 234 -7.20 3.77 -7.33
C VAL A 234 -6.32 2.88 -8.20
N ARG A 235 -5.20 3.42 -8.72
CA ARG A 235 -4.27 2.67 -9.57
C ARG A 235 -3.14 2.09 -8.73
N VAL A 236 -2.73 0.87 -9.08
CA VAL A 236 -1.50 0.26 -8.58
C VAL A 236 -0.60 -0.07 -9.78
N PHE A 237 0.54 0.62 -9.85
CA PHE A 237 1.55 0.39 -10.88
C PHE A 237 2.52 -0.69 -10.44
N SER A 238 2.86 -1.61 -11.35
CA SER A 238 3.78 -2.73 -11.08
C SER A 238 4.66 -3.02 -12.28
N GLU A 239 5.94 -3.27 -12.01
CA GLU A 239 6.92 -3.53 -13.04
C GLU A 239 6.89 -4.97 -13.53
N SER A 240 7.50 -5.23 -14.70
CA SER A 240 7.46 -6.51 -15.41
C SER A 240 8.82 -7.02 -15.90
N ARG A 241 9.93 -6.62 -15.26
CA ARG A 241 11.28 -7.05 -15.69
C ARG A 241 11.45 -8.57 -15.78
N SER A 242 10.75 -9.30 -14.90
CA SER A 242 10.71 -10.76 -14.90
C SER A 242 9.47 -11.32 -15.65
N GLY A 243 8.84 -10.53 -16.52
CA GLY A 243 7.61 -10.90 -17.23
C GLY A 243 6.33 -10.59 -16.44
N GLU A 244 5.22 -11.19 -16.88
CA GLU A 244 3.88 -10.97 -16.32
C GLU A 244 3.75 -11.33 -14.84
N ASP A 245 4.65 -12.17 -14.33
CA ASP A 245 4.59 -12.73 -12.98
C ASP A 245 5.74 -12.25 -12.08
N SER A 246 6.21 -11.01 -12.28
CA SER A 246 7.18 -10.39 -11.39
C SER A 246 6.64 -10.29 -9.95
N ASP A 247 7.55 -10.19 -8.98
CA ASP A 247 7.19 -10.06 -7.56
C ASP A 247 6.38 -8.78 -7.31
N SER A 248 6.67 -7.69 -8.02
CA SER A 248 5.89 -6.47 -7.97
C SER A 248 4.45 -6.67 -8.45
N ARG A 249 4.24 -7.48 -9.50
CA ARG A 249 2.90 -7.82 -9.99
C ARG A 249 2.13 -8.72 -9.02
N GLN A 250 2.83 -9.64 -8.34
CA GLN A 250 2.20 -10.42 -7.27
C GLN A 250 1.75 -9.51 -6.12
N LEU A 251 2.58 -8.53 -5.74
CA LEU A 251 2.23 -7.55 -4.73
C LEU A 251 1.03 -6.69 -5.15
N ALA A 252 0.99 -6.22 -6.40
CA ALA A 252 -0.13 -5.44 -6.92
C ALA A 252 -1.45 -6.23 -6.91
N ARG A 253 -1.44 -7.49 -7.37
CA ARG A 253 -2.61 -8.39 -7.31
C ARG A 253 -3.07 -8.64 -5.88
N TYR A 254 -2.11 -8.79 -4.97
CA TYR A 254 -2.38 -8.95 -3.54
C TYR A 254 -3.08 -7.73 -2.94
N ILE A 255 -2.62 -6.52 -3.24
CA ILE A 255 -3.25 -5.27 -2.79
C ILE A 255 -4.69 -5.18 -3.33
N LYS A 256 -4.92 -5.55 -4.58
CA LYS A 256 -6.27 -5.62 -5.17
C LYS A 256 -7.17 -6.60 -4.41
N GLU A 257 -6.66 -7.78 -4.08
CA GLU A 257 -7.41 -8.78 -3.31
C GLU A 257 -7.76 -8.27 -1.91
N MET A 258 -6.82 -7.68 -1.19
CA MET A 258 -7.08 -7.10 0.13
C MET A 258 -8.04 -5.91 0.06
N GLY A 259 -7.93 -5.06 -0.95
CA GLY A 259 -8.90 -3.99 -1.22
C GLY A 259 -10.32 -4.55 -1.40
N ALA A 260 -10.49 -5.57 -2.23
CA ALA A 260 -11.80 -6.17 -2.47
C ALA A 260 -12.43 -6.83 -1.23
N ILE A 261 -11.61 -7.33 -0.30
CA ILE A 261 -12.08 -7.95 0.96
C ILE A 261 -12.47 -6.88 1.99
N TYR A 262 -11.62 -5.86 2.21
CA TYR A 262 -11.72 -4.96 3.35
C TYR A 262 -12.28 -3.57 3.01
N VAL A 263 -12.22 -3.16 1.72
CA VAL A 263 -12.67 -1.85 1.22
C VAL A 263 -13.44 -2.04 -0.10
N PRO A 264 -14.56 -2.78 -0.09
CA PRO A 264 -15.24 -3.20 -1.33
C PRO A 264 -15.88 -2.05 -2.13
N ASP A 265 -15.95 -0.85 -1.56
CA ASP A 265 -16.41 0.39 -2.19
C ASP A 265 -15.30 1.15 -2.92
N GLN A 266 -14.08 0.59 -2.98
CA GLN A 266 -12.93 1.16 -3.70
C GLN A 266 -12.27 0.12 -4.60
N GLU A 267 -12.33 0.29 -5.90
CA GLU A 267 -11.70 -0.61 -6.88
C GLU A 267 -10.21 -0.32 -7.01
N VAL A 268 -9.39 -1.36 -6.87
CA VAL A 268 -7.96 -1.30 -7.22
C VAL A 268 -7.77 -1.69 -8.68
N VAL A 269 -7.33 -0.74 -9.49
CA VAL A 269 -7.03 -0.92 -10.92
C VAL A 269 -5.55 -1.27 -11.09
N LEU A 270 -5.28 -2.45 -11.63
CA LEU A 270 -3.91 -2.90 -11.87
C LEU A 270 -3.36 -2.29 -13.16
N ASN A 271 -2.30 -1.51 -13.03
CA ASN A 271 -1.53 -0.98 -14.15
C ASN A 271 -0.25 -1.79 -14.34
N TYR A 272 -0.19 -2.58 -15.42
CA TYR A 272 0.99 -3.37 -15.78
C TYR A 272 2.04 -2.53 -16.50
N ARG A 273 2.39 -1.41 -15.86
CA ARG A 273 3.49 -0.51 -16.19
C ARG A 273 4.23 -0.18 -14.92
N THR A 274 5.51 0.10 -15.03
CA THR A 274 6.33 0.51 -13.87
C THR A 274 5.78 1.79 -13.25
N ASP A 275 5.38 2.76 -14.09
CA ASP A 275 4.77 4.04 -13.67
C ASP A 275 3.98 4.66 -14.84
N ARG A 276 3.49 5.88 -14.62
CA ARG A 276 2.91 6.76 -15.64
C ARG A 276 3.85 6.91 -16.83
N TYR A 277 3.30 7.26 -17.98
CA TYR A 277 4.08 7.32 -19.23
C TYR A 277 5.23 8.33 -19.13
N ARG A 278 6.48 7.85 -19.25
CA ARG A 278 7.73 8.62 -19.13
C ARG A 278 7.91 9.35 -17.79
N ARG A 279 7.29 8.87 -16.72
CA ARG A 279 7.45 9.38 -15.36
C ARG A 279 7.98 8.27 -14.45
N GLY A 280 8.30 8.62 -13.24
CA GLY A 280 8.77 7.71 -12.21
C GLY A 280 8.23 8.13 -10.84
N GLY A 281 8.69 7.47 -9.80
CA GLY A 281 8.40 7.76 -8.41
C GLY A 281 9.29 6.90 -7.51
N ASP A 282 9.20 7.07 -6.22
CA ASP A 282 10.08 6.50 -5.20
C ASP A 282 10.15 4.97 -5.21
N HIS A 283 9.05 4.28 -5.57
CA HIS A 283 9.04 2.82 -5.74
C HIS A 283 10.11 2.32 -6.72
N SER A 284 10.47 3.13 -7.73
CA SER A 284 11.45 2.75 -8.75
C SER A 284 12.87 2.63 -8.19
N SER A 285 13.18 3.33 -7.10
CA SER A 285 14.45 3.20 -6.39
C SER A 285 14.61 1.80 -5.80
N PHE A 286 13.57 1.29 -5.15
CA PHE A 286 13.55 -0.07 -4.59
C PHE A 286 13.51 -1.16 -5.68
N LEU A 287 12.83 -0.92 -6.80
CA LEU A 287 12.86 -1.83 -7.96
C LEU A 287 14.28 -1.99 -8.53
N ARG A 288 15.08 -0.92 -8.57
CA ARG A 288 16.48 -0.96 -9.06
C ARG A 288 17.34 -1.86 -8.17
N GLU A 289 17.08 -1.85 -6.87
CA GLU A 289 17.77 -2.71 -5.89
C GLU A 289 17.19 -4.13 -5.81
N GLY A 290 16.20 -4.46 -6.63
CA GLY A 290 15.64 -5.81 -6.75
C GLY A 290 14.51 -6.13 -5.77
N PHE A 291 13.97 -5.15 -5.06
CA PHE A 291 12.85 -5.35 -4.15
C PHE A 291 11.50 -5.32 -4.88
N ALA A 292 10.54 -6.11 -4.41
CA ALA A 292 9.16 -6.05 -4.86
C ALA A 292 8.53 -4.72 -4.43
N SER A 293 8.30 -3.82 -5.38
CA SER A 293 7.79 -2.48 -5.10
C SER A 293 6.69 -2.09 -6.08
N VAL A 294 5.70 -1.35 -5.57
CA VAL A 294 4.58 -0.81 -6.34
C VAL A 294 4.35 0.66 -6.00
N ARG A 295 3.75 1.41 -6.94
CA ARG A 295 3.20 2.74 -6.67
C ARG A 295 1.69 2.67 -6.63
N ILE A 296 1.09 3.20 -5.57
CA ILE A 296 -0.33 3.46 -5.42
C ILE A 296 -0.55 4.94 -5.76
N CYS A 297 -1.48 5.20 -6.68
CA CYS A 297 -1.72 6.55 -7.19
C CYS A 297 -3.20 6.71 -7.52
N GLU A 298 -3.73 7.90 -7.38
CA GLU A 298 -5.08 8.26 -7.77
C GLU A 298 -5.42 7.89 -9.22
N TYR A 299 -6.68 7.65 -9.51
CA TYR A 299 -7.10 7.26 -10.86
C TYR A 299 -7.06 8.41 -11.85
N CYS A 300 -7.46 9.59 -11.44
CA CYS A 300 -7.41 10.85 -12.19
C CYS A 300 -6.32 11.74 -11.66
N GLU A 301 -5.55 12.39 -12.51
CA GLU A 301 -4.54 13.38 -12.11
C GLU A 301 -4.96 14.78 -12.55
N ASP A 302 -4.82 15.76 -11.66
CA ASP A 302 -5.17 17.17 -11.93
C ASP A 302 -3.91 18.04 -12.07
N TYR A 303 -3.45 18.22 -13.30
CA TYR A 303 -2.26 19.04 -13.62
C TYR A 303 -2.48 20.55 -13.46
N GLU A 304 -3.68 21.01 -13.15
CA GLU A 304 -3.95 22.37 -12.68
C GLU A 304 -3.57 22.52 -11.20
N ARG A 305 -3.37 21.41 -10.48
CA ARG A 305 -2.99 21.36 -9.05
C ARG A 305 -1.53 20.98 -8.87
N THR A 306 -1.14 19.83 -9.41
CA THR A 306 0.20 19.24 -9.21
C THR A 306 1.30 20.16 -9.75
N HIS A 307 2.32 20.42 -8.93
CA HIS A 307 3.51 21.22 -9.25
C HIS A 307 3.23 22.67 -9.72
N GLN A 308 2.11 23.26 -9.30
CA GLN A 308 1.70 24.59 -9.73
C GLN A 308 1.96 25.65 -8.64
N ASP A 309 2.31 26.86 -9.06
CA ASP A 309 2.20 28.02 -8.19
C ASP A 309 0.73 28.28 -7.85
N VAL A 310 0.46 28.65 -6.61
CA VAL A 310 -0.91 28.99 -6.20
C VAL A 310 -1.31 30.33 -6.83
N ARG A 311 -2.24 30.29 -7.77
CA ARG A 311 -2.73 31.45 -8.51
C ARG A 311 -4.09 31.20 -9.14
N THR A 312 -4.78 32.27 -9.47
CA THR A 312 -5.94 32.22 -10.39
C THR A 312 -5.55 32.87 -11.70
N GLU A 313 -5.66 32.14 -12.81
CA GLU A 313 -5.33 32.62 -14.13
C GLU A 313 -6.41 32.21 -15.15
N ASN A 314 -6.94 33.15 -15.93
CA ASN A 314 -8.01 32.90 -16.89
C ASN A 314 -9.26 32.20 -16.31
N GLY A 315 -9.56 32.44 -15.01
CA GLY A 315 -10.67 31.82 -14.30
C GLY A 315 -10.43 30.37 -13.84
N ILE A 316 -9.19 29.90 -13.97
CA ILE A 316 -8.74 28.59 -13.46
C ILE A 316 -7.90 28.84 -12.21
N ASP A 317 -8.23 28.14 -11.13
CA ASP A 317 -7.43 28.14 -9.93
C ASP A 317 -6.35 27.06 -10.05
N TYR A 318 -5.11 27.41 -9.75
CA TYR A 318 -3.93 26.54 -9.76
C TYR A 318 -3.39 26.36 -8.35
N GLY A 319 -2.65 25.26 -8.16
CA GLY A 319 -1.94 24.94 -6.91
C GLY A 319 -2.58 23.82 -6.11
N ASP A 320 -1.75 23.10 -5.39
CA ASP A 320 -2.10 21.89 -4.65
C ASP A 320 -2.56 22.22 -3.22
N LEU A 321 -3.81 22.72 -3.10
CA LEU A 321 -4.42 23.14 -1.85
C LEU A 321 -5.26 22.03 -1.22
N ALA A 322 -5.35 22.02 0.11
CA ALA A 322 -6.17 21.07 0.89
C ALA A 322 -7.65 21.06 0.49
N SER A 323 -8.17 22.18 -0.05
CA SER A 323 -9.55 22.30 -0.52
C SER A 323 -9.86 21.45 -1.75
N TYR A 324 -8.86 20.93 -2.44
CA TYR A 324 -8.99 20.08 -3.62
C TYR A 324 -8.84 18.58 -3.33
N VAL A 325 -8.43 18.23 -2.12
CA VAL A 325 -8.36 16.83 -1.66
C VAL A 325 -9.76 16.29 -1.39
N ASP A 326 -10.08 15.15 -1.99
CA ASP A 326 -11.31 14.38 -1.67
C ASP A 326 -11.02 13.43 -0.49
N PHE A 327 -11.29 13.91 0.71
CA PHE A 327 -10.98 13.18 1.93
C PHE A 327 -11.69 11.83 2.07
N PRO A 328 -12.96 11.66 1.67
CA PRO A 328 -13.59 10.32 1.63
C PRO A 328 -12.85 9.34 0.72
N TYR A 329 -12.39 9.78 -0.45
CA TYR A 329 -11.57 9.00 -1.37
C TYR A 329 -10.21 8.64 -0.77
N LEU A 330 -9.51 9.63 -0.22
CA LEU A 330 -8.22 9.45 0.46
C LEU A 330 -8.33 8.43 1.60
N VAL A 331 -9.36 8.52 2.43
CA VAL A 331 -9.60 7.57 3.53
C VAL A 331 -9.76 6.13 3.01
N ARG A 332 -10.46 5.92 1.88
CA ARG A 332 -10.57 4.57 1.28
C ARG A 332 -9.21 4.05 0.80
N ASN A 333 -8.38 4.91 0.21
CA ASN A 333 -7.04 4.53 -0.24
C ASN A 333 -6.10 4.21 0.94
N ILE A 334 -6.17 4.96 2.04
CA ILE A 334 -5.47 4.65 3.29
C ILE A 334 -5.91 3.28 3.84
N ARG A 335 -7.20 2.99 3.83
CA ARG A 335 -7.76 1.71 4.29
C ARG A 335 -7.24 0.52 3.47
N ILE A 336 -7.11 0.66 2.14
CA ILE A 336 -6.53 -0.37 1.28
C ILE A 336 -5.07 -0.65 1.67
N ASN A 337 -4.26 0.40 1.84
CA ASN A 337 -2.88 0.28 2.30
C ASN A 337 -2.79 -0.47 3.63
N LEU A 338 -3.55 0.01 4.62
CA LEU A 338 -3.56 -0.57 5.96
C LEU A 338 -3.98 -2.05 5.96
N ALA A 339 -5.01 -2.41 5.19
CA ALA A 339 -5.47 -3.79 5.06
C ALA A 339 -4.37 -4.70 4.46
N ALA A 340 -3.73 -4.27 3.38
CA ALA A 340 -2.67 -5.03 2.72
C ALA A 340 -1.44 -5.20 3.63
N VAL A 341 -0.97 -4.12 4.24
CA VAL A 341 0.20 -4.12 5.14
C VAL A 341 -0.04 -4.98 6.37
N MET A 342 -1.19 -4.83 7.00
CA MET A 342 -1.53 -5.55 8.21
C MET A 342 -1.66 -7.05 7.96
N ASN A 343 -2.31 -7.43 6.85
CA ASN A 343 -2.40 -8.84 6.48
C ASN A 343 -1.03 -9.45 6.15
N LEU A 344 -0.17 -8.73 5.42
CA LEU A 344 1.22 -9.17 5.16
C LEU A 344 2.04 -9.33 6.44
N ALA A 345 1.84 -8.41 7.40
CA ALA A 345 2.54 -8.46 8.68
C ALA A 345 2.10 -9.65 9.58
N MET A 346 0.97 -10.28 9.29
CA MET A 346 0.43 -11.46 9.99
C MET A 346 0.51 -12.74 9.15
N ALA A 347 0.90 -12.63 7.88
CA ALA A 347 1.00 -13.76 6.95
C ALA A 347 2.31 -14.56 7.14
N PRO A 348 2.35 -15.83 6.69
CA PRO A 348 3.59 -16.61 6.62
C PRO A 348 4.56 -16.10 5.55
N ALA A 349 5.76 -16.64 5.55
CA ALA A 349 6.70 -16.45 4.45
C ALA A 349 6.14 -17.00 3.13
N ARG A 350 6.59 -16.42 2.03
CA ARG A 350 6.33 -16.93 0.69
C ARG A 350 6.96 -18.32 0.55
N PRO A 351 6.26 -19.33 -0.02
CA PRO A 351 6.88 -20.63 -0.30
C PRO A 351 8.06 -20.49 -1.27
N GLU A 352 9.12 -21.24 -1.02
CA GLU A 352 10.29 -21.32 -1.90
C GLU A 352 10.23 -22.55 -2.80
N ASN A 353 11.03 -22.56 -3.87
CA ASN A 353 11.17 -23.69 -4.80
C ASN A 353 9.84 -24.21 -5.35
N VAL A 354 8.86 -23.33 -5.60
CA VAL A 354 7.59 -23.70 -6.23
C VAL A 354 7.86 -24.13 -7.68
N ARG A 355 7.57 -25.40 -8.02
CA ARG A 355 7.92 -26.02 -9.31
C ARG A 355 6.78 -26.85 -9.88
N ILE A 356 6.79 -27.00 -11.21
CA ILE A 356 6.00 -27.99 -11.92
C ILE A 356 6.87 -29.27 -12.03
N ALA A 357 6.62 -30.24 -11.15
CA ALA A 357 7.46 -31.45 -11.04
C ALA A 357 7.43 -32.33 -12.30
N ASN A 358 6.33 -32.28 -13.08
CA ASN A 358 6.18 -33.00 -14.35
C ASN A 358 6.25 -32.06 -15.57
N ALA A 359 7.10 -31.01 -15.50
CA ALA A 359 7.21 -30.02 -16.57
C ALA A 359 7.53 -30.62 -17.95
N MET A 360 8.34 -31.67 -17.99
CA MET A 360 8.79 -32.36 -19.23
C MET A 360 7.92 -33.55 -19.62
N GLU A 361 6.93 -33.92 -18.82
CA GLU A 361 6.06 -35.04 -19.10
C GLU A 361 4.85 -34.61 -19.96
N LEU A 362 4.44 -35.45 -20.90
CA LEU A 362 3.19 -35.29 -21.66
C LEU A 362 2.01 -35.74 -20.79
N ASP A 363 1.55 -34.84 -19.93
CA ASP A 363 0.50 -35.10 -18.97
C ASP A 363 -0.45 -33.89 -18.89
N ASN A 364 -1.74 -34.15 -18.89
CA ASN A 364 -2.78 -33.13 -18.72
C ASN A 364 -2.99 -32.72 -17.27
N ASN A 365 -2.37 -33.41 -16.32
CA ASN A 365 -2.30 -32.98 -14.94
C ASN A 365 -1.03 -32.17 -14.69
N THR A 366 -1.07 -31.25 -13.75
CA THR A 366 0.08 -30.49 -13.30
C THR A 366 0.43 -30.89 -11.86
N ARG A 367 1.65 -31.42 -11.66
CA ARG A 367 2.15 -31.74 -10.31
C ARG A 367 2.99 -30.60 -9.79
N LEU A 368 2.48 -29.93 -8.76
CA LEU A 368 3.16 -28.84 -8.08
C LEU A 368 3.90 -29.35 -6.85
N THR A 369 5.10 -28.83 -6.61
CA THR A 369 5.89 -29.07 -5.39
C THR A 369 6.51 -27.75 -4.92
N TRP A 370 6.74 -27.64 -3.61
CA TRP A 370 7.37 -26.46 -2.97
C TRP A 370 7.99 -26.84 -1.64
N ASP A 371 8.79 -25.93 -1.07
CA ASP A 371 9.37 -26.12 0.25
C ASP A 371 8.35 -25.82 1.35
N SER A 372 8.40 -26.59 2.42
CA SER A 372 7.49 -26.45 3.56
C SER A 372 7.72 -25.10 4.27
N VAL A 373 6.62 -24.39 4.57
CA VAL A 373 6.61 -23.19 5.42
C VAL A 373 6.07 -23.60 6.80
N PRO A 374 6.81 -23.34 7.89
CA PRO A 374 6.41 -23.77 9.22
C PRO A 374 5.01 -23.28 9.64
N LYS A 375 4.18 -24.17 10.12
CA LYS A 375 2.82 -23.88 10.65
C LYS A 375 1.88 -23.24 9.64
N ALA A 376 2.11 -23.39 8.34
CA ALA A 376 1.24 -22.90 7.30
C ALA A 376 0.46 -24.03 6.63
N SER A 377 -0.76 -23.75 6.22
CA SER A 377 -1.43 -24.40 5.10
C SER A 377 -1.14 -23.66 3.81
N TYR A 378 -1.59 -24.18 2.66
CA TYR A 378 -1.30 -23.59 1.38
C TYR A 378 -2.57 -23.36 0.57
N GLN A 379 -2.51 -22.38 -0.31
CA GLN A 379 -3.51 -22.16 -1.34
C GLN A 379 -2.84 -22.20 -2.71
N VAL A 380 -3.36 -23.05 -3.58
CA VAL A 380 -2.95 -23.13 -4.99
C VAL A 380 -3.78 -22.15 -5.79
N LEU A 381 -3.09 -21.33 -6.57
CA LEU A 381 -3.69 -20.33 -7.45
C LEU A 381 -3.45 -20.73 -8.89
N CYS A 382 -4.41 -20.47 -9.76
CA CYS A 382 -4.22 -20.59 -11.20
C CYS A 382 -4.85 -19.42 -11.95
N ARG A 383 -4.38 -19.18 -13.16
CA ARG A 383 -4.99 -18.29 -14.15
C ARG A 383 -4.77 -18.86 -15.55
N GLU A 384 -5.69 -18.62 -16.44
CA GLU A 384 -5.50 -18.93 -17.87
C GLU A 384 -4.33 -18.11 -18.43
N THR A 385 -3.64 -18.64 -19.43
CA THR A 385 -2.41 -18.02 -19.97
C THR A 385 -2.65 -16.67 -20.64
N ASP A 386 -3.88 -16.36 -21.04
CA ASP A 386 -4.31 -15.06 -21.59
C ASP A 386 -4.88 -14.08 -20.54
N LYS A 387 -4.94 -14.48 -19.27
CA LYS A 387 -5.46 -13.65 -18.18
C LYS A 387 -4.33 -13.12 -17.31
N SER A 388 -4.51 -11.94 -16.77
CA SER A 388 -3.52 -11.26 -15.94
C SER A 388 -3.72 -11.45 -14.43
N GLU A 389 -4.90 -11.88 -14.00
CA GLU A 389 -5.29 -12.00 -12.59
C GLU A 389 -5.54 -13.46 -12.21
N TRP A 390 -5.19 -13.81 -10.96
CA TRP A 390 -5.51 -15.13 -10.42
C TRP A 390 -7.01 -15.33 -10.32
N MET A 391 -7.46 -16.52 -10.64
CA MET A 391 -8.86 -16.90 -10.51
C MET A 391 -9.25 -16.95 -9.02
N PRO A 392 -10.51 -16.67 -8.66
CA PRO A 392 -10.99 -16.70 -7.27
C PRO A 392 -11.03 -18.12 -6.65
N GLY A 393 -10.65 -19.14 -7.40
CA GLY A 393 -10.56 -20.55 -7.01
C GLY A 393 -10.12 -21.40 -8.19
N LEU A 394 -9.90 -22.68 -7.98
CA LEU A 394 -9.56 -23.59 -9.06
C LEU A 394 -10.82 -23.94 -9.89
N PRO A 395 -10.69 -24.04 -11.23
CA PRO A 395 -11.80 -24.44 -12.10
C PRO A 395 -12.44 -25.76 -11.70
N GLY A 396 -13.74 -25.93 -12.00
CA GLY A 396 -14.46 -27.16 -11.75
C GLY A 396 -14.78 -27.44 -10.27
N GLY A 397 -14.65 -26.43 -9.39
CA GLY A 397 -14.93 -26.60 -7.96
C GLY A 397 -13.87 -27.43 -7.22
N LEU A 398 -12.66 -27.54 -7.79
CA LEU A 398 -11.53 -28.18 -7.14
C LEU A 398 -11.13 -27.42 -5.87
N SER A 399 -10.74 -28.15 -4.83
CA SER A 399 -10.18 -27.51 -3.63
C SER A 399 -8.85 -26.88 -3.96
N ASP A 400 -8.72 -25.60 -3.66
CA ASP A 400 -7.47 -24.85 -3.76
C ASP A 400 -6.64 -24.87 -2.45
N LYS A 401 -7.19 -25.48 -1.37
CA LYS A 401 -6.55 -25.57 -0.05
C LYS A 401 -5.81 -26.88 0.10
N VAL A 402 -4.58 -26.81 0.54
CA VAL A 402 -3.66 -27.94 0.71
C VAL A 402 -2.88 -27.78 2.02
N ASP A 403 -2.80 -28.86 2.79
CA ASP A 403 -2.11 -28.87 4.09
C ASP A 403 -0.62 -29.26 3.96
N GLU A 404 -0.25 -30.01 2.93
CA GLU A 404 1.10 -30.54 2.70
C GLU A 404 1.77 -29.91 1.47
N PRO A 405 3.11 -29.86 1.42
CA PRO A 405 3.86 -29.29 0.28
C PRO A 405 3.80 -30.17 -0.96
N GLY A 406 2.77 -30.04 -1.76
CA GLY A 406 2.60 -30.73 -3.03
C GLY A 406 1.13 -30.85 -3.41
N PHE A 407 0.84 -30.74 -4.71
CA PHE A 407 -0.51 -30.83 -5.21
C PHE A 407 -0.54 -31.40 -6.63
N ASN A 408 -1.41 -32.38 -6.87
CA ASN A 408 -1.69 -32.88 -8.21
C ASN A 408 -2.97 -32.25 -8.73
N CYS A 409 -2.81 -31.26 -9.60
CA CYS A 409 -3.91 -30.47 -10.17
C CYS A 409 -4.34 -31.10 -11.50
N PRO A 410 -5.64 -31.46 -11.68
CA PRO A 410 -6.14 -31.99 -12.94
C PRO A 410 -6.40 -30.89 -14.00
N LEU A 411 -5.49 -29.93 -14.08
CA LEU A 411 -5.47 -28.86 -15.05
C LEU A 411 -4.12 -28.88 -15.77
N SER A 412 -4.13 -28.64 -17.08
CA SER A 412 -2.90 -28.66 -17.89
C SER A 412 -2.04 -27.43 -17.67
N LYS A 413 -0.75 -27.66 -17.44
CA LYS A 413 0.29 -26.63 -17.41
C LYS A 413 0.43 -25.83 -18.71
N ASP A 414 -0.12 -26.35 -19.81
CA ASP A 414 -0.09 -25.67 -21.11
C ASP A 414 -1.19 -24.58 -21.20
N ASN A 415 -2.26 -24.72 -20.41
CA ASN A 415 -3.41 -23.80 -20.43
C ASN A 415 -3.43 -22.83 -19.26
N TYR A 416 -2.68 -23.13 -18.19
CA TYR A 416 -2.72 -22.35 -16.95
C TYR A 416 -1.33 -22.03 -16.43
N PHE A 417 -1.17 -20.82 -15.90
CA PHE A 417 -0.11 -20.50 -14.95
C PHE A 417 -0.56 -20.86 -13.53
N PHE A 418 0.39 -21.32 -12.71
CA PHE A 418 0.15 -21.72 -11.34
C PHE A 418 1.01 -20.92 -10.37
N ALA A 419 0.49 -20.70 -9.18
CA ALA A 419 1.25 -20.18 -8.04
C ALA A 419 0.78 -20.86 -6.75
N VAL A 420 1.60 -20.78 -5.73
CA VAL A 420 1.28 -21.25 -4.39
C VAL A 420 1.55 -20.15 -3.39
N ARG A 421 0.66 -19.96 -2.44
CA ARG A 421 0.88 -19.11 -1.28
C ARG A 421 0.66 -19.86 0.01
N ALA A 422 1.43 -19.53 1.02
CA ALA A 422 1.24 -20.03 2.37
C ALA A 422 0.15 -19.20 3.08
N VAL A 423 -0.61 -19.84 3.96
CA VAL A 423 -1.69 -19.24 4.74
C VAL A 423 -1.46 -19.54 6.21
N SER A 424 -1.48 -18.50 7.07
CA SER A 424 -1.32 -18.70 8.51
C SER A 424 -2.50 -19.43 9.14
N PRO A 425 -2.35 -19.98 10.35
CA PRO A 425 -3.48 -20.54 11.11
C PRO A 425 -4.61 -19.52 11.36
N GLY A 426 -4.27 -18.22 11.39
CA GLY A 426 -5.23 -17.12 11.48
C GLY A 426 -5.97 -16.81 10.17
N GLY A 427 -5.61 -17.49 9.07
CA GLY A 427 -6.24 -17.28 7.76
C GLY A 427 -5.62 -16.16 6.92
N HIS A 428 -4.43 -15.65 7.29
CA HIS A 428 -3.74 -14.61 6.54
C HIS A 428 -2.94 -15.20 5.38
N PRO A 429 -3.32 -14.94 4.12
CA PRO A 429 -2.54 -15.38 2.97
C PRO A 429 -1.27 -14.54 2.80
N GLY A 430 -0.16 -15.19 2.50
CA GLY A 430 1.09 -14.54 2.07
C GLY A 430 1.11 -14.20 0.59
N LEU A 431 2.22 -13.61 0.14
CA LEU A 431 2.44 -13.35 -1.29
C LEU A 431 2.57 -14.66 -2.07
N PRO A 432 1.99 -14.76 -3.27
CA PRO A 432 2.13 -15.93 -4.11
C PRO A 432 3.56 -16.12 -4.62
N ALA A 433 4.00 -17.37 -4.71
CA ALA A 433 5.17 -17.80 -5.46
C ALA A 433 4.72 -18.52 -6.73
N VAL A 434 5.15 -18.02 -7.88
CA VAL A 434 4.79 -18.57 -9.18
C VAL A 434 5.57 -19.86 -9.45
N ALA A 435 4.88 -20.91 -9.91
CA ALA A 435 5.51 -22.17 -10.30
C ALA A 435 6.32 -22.02 -11.59
N ARG A 436 7.51 -22.56 -11.61
CA ARG A 436 8.46 -22.54 -12.73
C ARG A 436 8.87 -23.95 -13.14
#